data_1a48502c147bf9ebffb36aa218f5130e
#
_entry.id   1a48502c147bf9ebffb36aa218f5130e
#
_cell.length_a   1.000
_cell.length_b   1.000
_cell.length_c   1.000
_cell.angle_alpha   90.00
_cell.angle_beta   90.00
_cell.angle_gamma   90.00
#
_symmetry.space_group_name_H-M   'P 1'
#
loop_
_entity.id
_entity.type
_entity.pdbx_description
1 polymer ?
#
loop_
_entity_poly.entity_id
_entity_poly.type
_entity_poly.pdbx_seq_one_letter_code
_entity_poly.pdbx_strand_id
1 'polypeptide(L)'
;MTLGAVIERSLPLATVGATMKSMADAALSGARGNSGMIFAQFLAGLGEAMGDAVSLSSHDFTHAARNAERRAHEAVLTPVSGTILTVIKDWVRGLEEHQGLRDFGLIFQHTLRRARESLENTTNLLPVLRKERVVDAGAEGFFRFLSGATRYLTSESAGDYPEADTEPLDLPSEEHGGERPTHRYCTEVLVKGRGIDLGILRSELPAFGDSGIAAGGPEKARVHVHTDDPAAVIRRLSDFGTVQEQKVDDMLREYEVVHERKYPIALVTDSVCDLPRELVDRYQIHVVPLSIV
;
A
#
# COMPACT_ATOMS: atom_id res chain seq x y z
N MET A 1 -7.30 4.91 4.54
CA MET A 1 -6.68 6.00 3.75
C MET A 1 -6.66 5.67 2.26
N THR A 2 -5.94 4.67 1.76
CA THR A 2 -5.87 4.36 0.31
C THR A 2 -7.23 4.03 -0.29
N LEU A 3 -8.01 3.12 0.33
CA LEU A 3 -9.39 2.81 -0.10
C LEU A 3 -10.34 4.01 0.05
N GLY A 4 -10.19 4.81 1.10
CA GLY A 4 -10.97 6.06 1.25
C GLY A 4 -10.75 7.01 0.08
N ALA A 5 -9.49 7.21 -0.33
CA ALA A 5 -9.18 8.03 -1.50
C ALA A 5 -9.78 7.47 -2.80
N VAL A 6 -9.84 6.15 -2.96
CA VAL A 6 -10.51 5.51 -4.11
C VAL A 6 -12.00 5.84 -4.09
N ILE A 7 -12.67 5.70 -2.95
CA ILE A 7 -14.11 5.98 -2.84
C ILE A 7 -14.43 7.46 -3.09
N GLU A 8 -13.62 8.37 -2.55
CA GLU A 8 -13.88 9.82 -2.61
C GLU A 8 -13.49 10.47 -3.95
N ARG A 9 -12.47 9.94 -4.65
CA ARG A 9 -11.83 10.64 -5.76
C ARG A 9 -11.90 9.88 -7.09
N SER A 10 -12.27 8.59 -7.11
CA SER A 10 -12.44 7.87 -8.36
C SER A 10 -13.78 8.21 -9.02
N LEU A 11 -13.79 8.13 -10.35
CA LEU A 11 -14.98 8.41 -11.16
C LEU A 11 -15.38 7.15 -11.94
N PRO A 12 -16.66 6.77 -11.95
CA PRO A 12 -17.17 5.78 -12.88
C PRO A 12 -17.13 6.39 -14.31
N LEU A 13 -16.46 5.71 -15.23
CA LEU A 13 -16.26 6.16 -16.59
C LEU A 13 -16.92 5.19 -17.58
N ALA A 14 -16.89 5.53 -18.88
CA ALA A 14 -17.59 4.79 -19.92
C ALA A 14 -17.07 3.34 -20.14
N THR A 15 -15.84 3.05 -19.75
CA THR A 15 -15.23 1.72 -19.86
C THR A 15 -14.73 1.22 -18.52
N VAL A 16 -14.64 -0.10 -18.36
CA VAL A 16 -14.14 -0.74 -17.14
C VAL A 16 -12.68 -0.36 -16.89
N GLY A 17 -11.85 -0.37 -17.93
CA GLY A 17 -10.44 -0.01 -17.80
C GLY A 17 -10.22 1.46 -17.43
N ALA A 18 -11.01 2.39 -18.00
CA ALA A 18 -10.95 3.80 -17.65
C ALA A 18 -11.35 4.03 -16.17
N THR A 19 -12.39 3.34 -15.70
CA THR A 19 -12.80 3.36 -14.29
C THR A 19 -11.69 2.82 -13.39
N MET A 20 -11.07 1.69 -13.73
CA MET A 20 -9.97 1.11 -12.98
C MET A 20 -8.75 2.03 -12.95
N LYS A 21 -8.43 2.72 -14.05
CA LYS A 21 -7.35 3.73 -14.09
C LYS A 21 -7.65 4.91 -13.15
N SER A 22 -8.91 5.39 -13.13
CA SER A 22 -9.33 6.43 -12.18
C SER A 22 -9.19 5.98 -10.73
N MET A 23 -9.56 4.73 -10.42
CA MET A 23 -9.39 4.14 -9.09
C MET A 23 -7.89 4.02 -8.73
N ALA A 24 -7.06 3.58 -9.67
CA ALA A 24 -5.61 3.46 -9.46
C ALA A 24 -4.95 4.83 -9.19
N ASP A 25 -5.37 5.87 -9.89
CA ASP A 25 -4.86 7.24 -9.72
C ASP A 25 -5.25 7.81 -8.34
N ALA A 26 -6.49 7.57 -7.93
CA ALA A 26 -6.98 7.94 -6.61
C ALA A 26 -6.23 7.14 -5.50
N ALA A 27 -6.04 5.83 -5.70
CA ALA A 27 -5.29 4.97 -4.79
C ALA A 27 -3.84 5.45 -4.64
N LEU A 28 -3.16 5.75 -5.76
CA LEU A 28 -1.78 6.23 -5.75
C LEU A 28 -1.63 7.55 -5.00
N SER A 29 -2.58 8.47 -5.22
CA SER A 29 -2.58 9.78 -4.54
C SER A 29 -2.84 9.65 -3.04
N GLY A 30 -3.68 8.71 -2.62
CA GLY A 30 -3.98 8.44 -1.20
C GLY A 30 -3.18 7.30 -0.58
N ALA A 31 -2.20 6.74 -1.30
CA ALA A 31 -1.39 5.65 -0.79
C ALA A 31 -0.61 6.07 0.46
N ARG A 32 -0.54 5.17 1.42
CA ARG A 32 0.28 5.27 2.62
C ARG A 32 0.96 3.94 2.85
N GLY A 33 2.27 4.00 3.13
CA GLY A 33 3.09 2.82 3.32
C GLY A 33 3.16 1.89 2.10
N ASN A 34 3.87 0.81 2.24
CA ASN A 34 4.15 -0.16 1.19
C ASN A 34 2.87 -0.80 0.62
N SER A 35 1.96 -1.23 1.50
CA SER A 35 0.73 -1.93 1.10
C SER A 35 -0.21 -1.05 0.27
N GLY A 36 -0.31 0.25 0.59
CA GLY A 36 -1.10 1.20 -0.19
C GLY A 36 -0.56 1.39 -1.61
N MET A 37 0.77 1.44 -1.77
CA MET A 37 1.42 1.55 -3.07
C MET A 37 1.29 0.27 -3.90
N ILE A 38 1.44 -0.90 -3.27
CA ILE A 38 1.22 -2.20 -3.91
C ILE A 38 -0.21 -2.31 -4.41
N PHE A 39 -1.19 -1.93 -3.58
CA PHE A 39 -2.60 -1.94 -3.96
C PHE A 39 -2.91 -0.98 -5.12
N ALA A 40 -2.32 0.22 -5.13
CA ALA A 40 -2.45 1.16 -6.25
C ALA A 40 -1.90 0.56 -7.57
N GLN A 41 -0.76 -0.15 -7.51
CA GLN A 41 -0.20 -0.83 -8.68
C GLN A 41 -1.04 -2.04 -9.12
N PHE A 42 -1.65 -2.76 -8.19
CA PHE A 42 -2.61 -3.80 -8.50
C PHE A 42 -3.80 -3.24 -9.29
N LEU A 43 -4.41 -2.14 -8.85
CA LEU A 43 -5.50 -1.48 -9.58
C LEU A 43 -5.05 -0.95 -10.94
N ALA A 44 -3.85 -0.37 -11.02
CA ALA A 44 -3.28 0.11 -12.29
C ALA A 44 -3.09 -1.04 -13.29
N GLY A 45 -2.61 -2.19 -12.84
CA GLY A 45 -2.44 -3.39 -13.66
C GLY A 45 -3.78 -3.97 -14.16
N LEU A 46 -4.83 -3.94 -13.35
CA LEU A 46 -6.18 -4.26 -13.79
C LEU A 46 -6.63 -3.32 -14.90
N GLY A 47 -6.55 -2.01 -14.68
CA GLY A 47 -7.00 -1.01 -15.64
C GLY A 47 -6.24 -1.04 -16.98
N GLU A 48 -4.94 -1.34 -16.93
CA GLU A 48 -4.10 -1.48 -18.13
C GLU A 48 -4.57 -2.65 -19.01
N ALA A 49 -4.78 -3.82 -18.41
CA ALA A 49 -5.18 -5.02 -19.14
C ALA A 49 -6.65 -5.00 -19.59
N MET A 50 -7.52 -4.29 -18.89
CA MET A 50 -8.93 -4.13 -19.26
C MET A 50 -9.14 -3.14 -20.42
N GLY A 51 -8.22 -2.20 -20.61
CA GLY A 51 -8.23 -1.26 -21.74
C GLY A 51 -9.55 -0.52 -21.91
N ASP A 52 -10.11 -0.55 -23.12
CA ASP A 52 -11.37 0.11 -23.48
C ASP A 52 -12.59 -0.82 -23.42
N ALA A 53 -12.49 -1.97 -22.75
CA ALA A 53 -13.60 -2.91 -22.61
C ALA A 53 -14.75 -2.29 -21.79
N VAL A 54 -15.97 -2.47 -22.29
CA VAL A 54 -17.22 -2.05 -21.62
C VAL A 54 -17.73 -3.15 -20.70
N SER A 55 -17.42 -4.41 -21.02
CA SER A 55 -17.77 -5.59 -20.23
C SER A 55 -16.62 -6.60 -20.30
N LEU A 56 -16.54 -7.49 -19.33
CA LEU A 56 -15.49 -8.49 -19.23
C LEU A 56 -16.09 -9.88 -19.06
N SER A 57 -15.49 -10.87 -19.73
CA SER A 57 -15.69 -12.26 -19.35
C SER A 57 -14.83 -12.64 -18.14
N SER A 58 -15.12 -13.80 -17.52
CA SER A 58 -14.28 -14.34 -16.47
C SER A 58 -12.83 -14.60 -16.91
N HIS A 59 -12.65 -15.00 -18.17
CA HIS A 59 -11.32 -15.18 -18.77
C HIS A 59 -10.56 -13.84 -18.88
N ASP A 60 -11.22 -12.79 -19.38
CA ASP A 60 -10.60 -11.47 -19.53
C ASP A 60 -10.24 -10.88 -18.17
N PHE A 61 -11.12 -11.07 -17.18
CA PHE A 61 -10.86 -10.64 -15.80
C PHE A 61 -9.66 -11.38 -15.19
N THR A 62 -9.56 -12.70 -15.39
CA THR A 62 -8.41 -13.47 -14.89
C THR A 62 -7.11 -13.02 -15.55
N HIS A 63 -7.15 -12.73 -16.87
CA HIS A 63 -5.98 -12.18 -17.56
C HIS A 63 -5.57 -10.82 -16.98
N ALA A 64 -6.55 -9.95 -16.71
CA ALA A 64 -6.30 -8.66 -16.09
C ALA A 64 -5.73 -8.81 -14.66
N ALA A 65 -6.24 -9.77 -13.88
CA ALA A 65 -5.74 -10.05 -12.53
C ALA A 65 -4.28 -10.54 -12.52
N ARG A 66 -3.85 -11.33 -13.52
CA ARG A 66 -2.43 -11.70 -13.69
C ARG A 66 -1.55 -10.49 -13.97
N ASN A 67 -2.00 -9.58 -14.83
CA ASN A 67 -1.27 -8.35 -15.08
C ASN A 67 -1.17 -7.48 -13.81
N ALA A 68 -2.25 -7.45 -13.02
CA ALA A 68 -2.28 -6.73 -11.74
C ALA A 68 -1.31 -7.33 -10.72
N GLU A 69 -1.25 -8.66 -10.60
CA GLU A 69 -0.26 -9.37 -9.75
C GLU A 69 1.17 -9.00 -10.17
N ARG A 70 1.47 -9.13 -11.46
CA ARG A 70 2.79 -8.79 -11.99
C ARG A 70 3.19 -7.34 -11.66
N ARG A 71 2.30 -6.37 -11.90
CA ARG A 71 2.53 -4.95 -11.61
C ARG A 71 2.73 -4.69 -10.12
N ALA A 72 1.98 -5.35 -9.27
CA ALA A 72 2.14 -5.26 -7.82
C ALA A 72 3.52 -5.77 -7.37
N HIS A 73 3.97 -6.91 -7.89
CA HIS A 73 5.30 -7.47 -7.63
C HIS A 73 6.45 -6.59 -8.15
N GLU A 74 6.34 -6.08 -9.37
CA GLU A 74 7.35 -5.22 -9.99
C GLU A 74 7.53 -3.88 -9.27
N ALA A 75 6.54 -3.42 -8.51
CA ALA A 75 6.65 -2.17 -7.76
C ALA A 75 7.67 -2.23 -6.61
N VAL A 76 7.88 -3.42 -6.07
CA VAL A 76 8.70 -3.66 -4.87
C VAL A 76 10.07 -4.16 -5.27
N LEU A 77 11.15 -3.53 -4.77
CA LEU A 77 12.52 -3.94 -5.08
C LEU A 77 12.84 -5.34 -4.56
N THR A 78 12.42 -5.64 -3.34
CA THR A 78 12.67 -6.91 -2.69
C THR A 78 11.34 -7.50 -2.18
N PRO A 79 10.58 -8.23 -3.04
CA PRO A 79 9.33 -8.84 -2.64
C PRO A 79 9.54 -9.89 -1.54
N VAL A 80 8.72 -9.83 -0.49
CA VAL A 80 8.80 -10.74 0.66
C VAL A 80 7.56 -11.63 0.71
N SER A 81 7.78 -12.94 0.91
CA SER A 81 6.69 -13.91 1.12
C SER A 81 6.03 -13.71 2.48
N GLY A 82 4.72 -13.93 2.57
CA GLY A 82 3.95 -13.71 3.80
C GLY A 82 3.37 -12.31 3.92
N THR A 83 3.38 -11.53 2.83
CA THR A 83 2.81 -10.18 2.76
C THR A 83 1.59 -10.13 1.83
N ILE A 84 1.01 -8.95 1.65
CA ILE A 84 -0.06 -8.67 0.68
C ILE A 84 0.24 -9.28 -0.71
N LEU A 85 1.50 -9.29 -1.16
CA LEU A 85 1.91 -9.88 -2.45
C LEU A 85 1.61 -11.37 -2.53
N THR A 86 1.79 -12.10 -1.43
CA THR A 86 1.48 -13.54 -1.36
C THR A 86 -0.02 -13.78 -1.51
N VAL A 87 -0.85 -12.99 -0.83
CA VAL A 87 -2.31 -13.13 -0.89
C VAL A 87 -2.85 -12.73 -2.27
N ILE A 88 -2.32 -11.67 -2.89
CA ILE A 88 -2.64 -11.31 -4.29
C ILE A 88 -2.35 -12.49 -5.23
N LYS A 89 -1.16 -13.06 -5.15
CA LYS A 89 -0.74 -14.19 -5.98
C LYS A 89 -1.64 -15.42 -5.81
N ASP A 90 -1.94 -15.80 -4.57
CA ASP A 90 -2.75 -16.97 -4.28
C ASP A 90 -4.22 -16.77 -4.70
N TRP A 91 -4.75 -15.54 -4.57
CA TRP A 91 -6.06 -15.18 -5.08
C TRP A 91 -6.12 -15.27 -6.62
N VAL A 92 -5.11 -14.76 -7.33
CA VAL A 92 -5.03 -14.84 -8.79
C VAL A 92 -4.96 -16.29 -9.25
N ARG A 93 -4.20 -17.15 -8.60
CA ARG A 93 -4.20 -18.59 -8.85
C ARG A 93 -5.59 -19.22 -8.67
N GLY A 94 -6.33 -18.78 -7.64
CA GLY A 94 -7.72 -19.20 -7.47
C GLY A 94 -8.60 -18.84 -8.66
N LEU A 95 -8.43 -17.64 -9.25
CA LEU A 95 -9.15 -17.25 -10.47
C LEU A 95 -8.80 -18.17 -11.65
N GLU A 96 -7.53 -18.52 -11.81
CA GLU A 96 -7.07 -19.43 -12.88
C GLU A 96 -7.70 -20.81 -12.79
N GLU A 97 -7.82 -21.36 -11.59
CA GLU A 97 -8.44 -22.67 -11.35
C GLU A 97 -9.95 -22.67 -11.66
N HIS A 98 -10.60 -21.51 -11.67
CA HIS A 98 -12.04 -21.35 -11.87
C HIS A 98 -12.41 -20.67 -13.20
N GLN A 99 -11.49 -20.58 -14.17
CA GLN A 99 -11.73 -19.93 -15.48
C GLN A 99 -12.90 -20.53 -16.29
N GLY A 100 -13.28 -21.78 -16.02
CA GLY A 100 -14.43 -22.42 -16.66
C GLY A 100 -15.80 -21.94 -16.18
N LEU A 101 -15.87 -21.25 -15.06
CA LEU A 101 -17.10 -20.68 -14.52
C LEU A 101 -17.40 -19.34 -15.18
N ARG A 102 -18.69 -19.05 -15.40
CA ARG A 102 -19.15 -17.78 -15.98
C ARG A 102 -19.74 -16.85 -14.92
N ASP A 103 -20.15 -17.39 -13.79
CA ASP A 103 -20.75 -16.66 -12.68
C ASP A 103 -19.64 -16.04 -11.81
N PHE A 104 -19.54 -14.72 -11.84
CA PHE A 104 -18.55 -13.97 -11.04
C PHE A 104 -18.78 -14.12 -9.54
N GLY A 105 -20.04 -14.22 -9.08
CA GLY A 105 -20.35 -14.43 -7.68
C GLY A 105 -19.75 -15.74 -7.16
N LEU A 106 -19.94 -16.84 -7.89
CA LEU A 106 -19.35 -18.14 -7.56
C LEU A 106 -17.80 -18.11 -7.63
N ILE A 107 -17.23 -17.49 -8.66
CA ILE A 107 -15.77 -17.36 -8.80
C ILE A 107 -15.20 -16.63 -7.58
N PHE A 108 -15.78 -15.48 -7.21
CA PHE A 108 -15.30 -14.68 -6.08
C PHE A 108 -15.49 -15.38 -4.74
N GLN A 109 -16.55 -16.15 -4.54
CA GLN A 109 -16.71 -16.97 -3.33
C GLN A 109 -15.62 -18.04 -3.19
N HIS A 110 -15.28 -18.74 -4.28
CA HIS A 110 -14.21 -19.74 -4.26
C HIS A 110 -12.85 -19.11 -4.02
N THR A 111 -12.56 -18.03 -4.71
CA THR A 111 -11.26 -17.34 -4.62
C THR A 111 -11.08 -16.59 -3.31
N LEU A 112 -12.17 -16.10 -2.70
CA LEU A 112 -12.13 -15.48 -1.38
C LEU A 112 -11.71 -16.48 -0.29
N ARG A 113 -12.16 -17.73 -0.38
CA ARG A 113 -11.74 -18.79 0.55
C ARG A 113 -10.22 -19.02 0.48
N ARG A 114 -9.69 -19.11 -0.74
CA ARG A 114 -8.24 -19.25 -0.97
C ARG A 114 -7.46 -18.05 -0.44
N ALA A 115 -7.97 -16.83 -0.66
CA ALA A 115 -7.35 -15.63 -0.13
C ALA A 115 -7.31 -15.63 1.41
N ARG A 116 -8.37 -16.14 2.07
CA ARG A 116 -8.40 -16.29 3.54
C ARG A 116 -7.34 -17.26 4.03
N GLU A 117 -7.25 -18.44 3.43
CA GLU A 117 -6.22 -19.44 3.76
C GLU A 117 -4.80 -18.88 3.61
N SER A 118 -4.56 -18.12 2.53
CA SER A 118 -3.29 -17.44 2.29
C SER A 118 -3.01 -16.35 3.33
N LEU A 119 -4.01 -15.56 3.70
CA LEU A 119 -3.92 -14.53 4.74
C LEU A 119 -3.53 -15.15 6.10
N GLU A 120 -4.25 -16.18 6.54
CA GLU A 120 -3.96 -16.88 7.79
C GLU A 120 -2.54 -17.48 7.78
N ASN A 121 -2.08 -17.96 6.63
CA ASN A 121 -0.75 -18.53 6.48
C ASN A 121 0.39 -17.48 6.50
N THR A 122 0.10 -16.18 6.37
CA THR A 122 1.13 -15.12 6.49
C THR A 122 1.85 -15.21 7.83
N THR A 123 1.14 -15.53 8.90
CA THR A 123 1.69 -15.77 10.25
C THR A 123 2.75 -16.88 10.27
N ASN A 124 2.66 -17.87 9.39
CA ASN A 124 3.65 -18.94 9.31
C ASN A 124 4.87 -18.56 8.46
N LEU A 125 4.71 -17.65 7.52
CA LEU A 125 5.74 -17.28 6.54
C LEU A 125 6.71 -16.21 7.08
N LEU A 126 6.23 -15.28 7.90
CA LEU A 126 7.05 -14.21 8.47
C LEU A 126 7.30 -14.44 9.96
N PRO A 127 8.58 -14.53 10.40
CA PRO A 127 8.93 -14.76 11.80
C PRO A 127 8.34 -13.71 12.76
N VAL A 128 8.31 -12.43 12.35
CA VAL A 128 7.74 -11.34 13.15
C VAL A 128 6.25 -11.55 13.37
N LEU A 129 5.47 -11.88 12.33
CA LEU A 129 4.03 -12.13 12.45
C LEU A 129 3.73 -13.36 13.32
N ARG A 130 4.59 -14.38 13.23
CA ARG A 130 4.49 -15.57 14.07
C ARG A 130 4.72 -15.24 15.55
N LYS A 131 5.72 -14.41 15.84
CA LYS A 131 6.04 -13.97 17.20
C LYS A 131 4.90 -13.19 17.82
N GLU A 132 4.34 -12.24 17.08
CA GLU A 132 3.25 -11.37 17.53
C GLU A 132 1.86 -12.04 17.39
N ARG A 133 1.75 -13.21 16.73
CA ARG A 133 0.50 -13.96 16.49
C ARG A 133 -0.55 -13.17 15.71
N VAL A 134 -0.10 -12.37 14.74
CA VAL A 134 -0.95 -11.55 13.87
C VAL A 134 -0.75 -11.92 12.41
N VAL A 135 -1.71 -11.56 11.56
CA VAL A 135 -1.60 -11.65 10.11
C VAL A 135 -0.96 -10.36 9.53
N ASP A 136 -0.52 -10.41 8.27
CA ASP A 136 -0.04 -9.21 7.58
C ASP A 136 -1.19 -8.19 7.40
N ALA A 137 -1.00 -6.96 7.90
CA ALA A 137 -2.04 -5.92 7.88
C ALA A 137 -2.42 -5.49 6.46
N GLY A 138 -1.45 -5.46 5.53
CA GLY A 138 -1.70 -5.16 4.12
C GLY A 138 -2.51 -6.25 3.43
N ALA A 139 -2.19 -7.51 3.72
CA ALA A 139 -2.94 -8.67 3.24
C ALA A 139 -4.36 -8.70 3.79
N GLU A 140 -4.56 -8.37 5.07
CA GLU A 140 -5.87 -8.23 5.68
C GLU A 140 -6.70 -7.15 4.98
N GLY A 141 -6.10 -5.98 4.71
CA GLY A 141 -6.75 -4.90 3.96
C GLY A 141 -7.18 -5.34 2.55
N PHE A 142 -6.33 -6.07 1.84
CA PHE A 142 -6.66 -6.65 0.54
C PHE A 142 -7.77 -7.70 0.61
N PHE A 143 -7.72 -8.59 1.60
CA PHE A 143 -8.78 -9.58 1.85
C PHE A 143 -10.13 -8.92 2.12
N ARG A 144 -10.18 -7.86 2.92
CA ARG A 144 -11.41 -7.09 3.17
C ARG A 144 -11.96 -6.44 1.91
N PHE A 145 -11.10 -5.90 1.06
CA PHE A 145 -11.49 -5.41 -0.26
C PHE A 145 -12.15 -6.51 -1.10
N LEU A 146 -11.53 -7.70 -1.20
CA LEU A 146 -12.09 -8.85 -1.91
C LEU A 146 -13.41 -9.32 -1.30
N SER A 147 -13.50 -9.34 0.02
CA SER A 147 -14.72 -9.72 0.75
C SER A 147 -15.87 -8.77 0.42
N GLY A 148 -15.61 -7.47 0.38
CA GLY A 148 -16.59 -6.47 -0.03
C GLY A 148 -17.07 -6.66 -1.48
N ALA A 149 -16.13 -6.89 -2.41
CA ALA A 149 -16.45 -7.17 -3.82
C ALA A 149 -17.28 -8.47 -3.96
N THR A 150 -16.89 -9.53 -3.25
CA THR A 150 -17.63 -10.80 -3.26
C THR A 150 -19.06 -10.60 -2.78
N ARG A 151 -19.23 -9.89 -1.65
CA ARG A 151 -20.54 -9.61 -1.07
C ARG A 151 -21.44 -8.83 -2.04
N TYR A 152 -20.89 -7.83 -2.73
CA TYR A 152 -21.61 -7.09 -3.77
C TYR A 152 -22.07 -7.99 -4.91
N LEU A 153 -21.22 -8.87 -5.41
CA LEU A 153 -21.52 -9.77 -6.54
C LEU A 153 -22.52 -10.89 -6.19
N THR A 154 -22.66 -11.24 -4.91
CA THR A 154 -23.54 -12.33 -4.44
C THR A 154 -24.83 -11.82 -3.80
N SER A 155 -25.00 -10.52 -3.58
CA SER A 155 -26.21 -9.92 -3.01
C SER A 155 -27.32 -9.86 -4.05
N GLU A 156 -28.50 -10.39 -3.73
CA GLU A 156 -29.70 -10.34 -4.58
C GLU A 156 -30.30 -8.92 -4.68
N SER A 157 -29.92 -8.01 -3.81
CA SER A 157 -30.41 -6.63 -3.75
C SER A 157 -29.28 -5.63 -3.52
N ALA A 158 -29.16 -4.68 -4.44
CA ALA A 158 -28.23 -3.55 -4.33
C ALA A 158 -28.70 -2.53 -3.27
N GLY A 159 -28.77 -2.89 -2.02
CA GLY A 159 -29.27 -2.00 -0.95
C GLY A 159 -29.20 -2.61 0.45
N ASP A 160 -29.21 -3.93 0.56
CA ASP A 160 -29.03 -4.63 1.84
C ASP A 160 -27.54 -4.83 2.15
N TYR A 161 -26.79 -3.72 2.26
CA TYR A 161 -25.46 -3.78 2.86
C TYR A 161 -25.66 -3.63 4.36
N PRO A 162 -25.50 -4.70 5.18
CA PRO A 162 -25.33 -4.49 6.61
C PRO A 162 -24.14 -3.54 6.75
N GLU A 163 -24.29 -2.53 7.60
CA GLU A 163 -23.19 -1.66 7.98
C GLU A 163 -21.94 -2.54 8.16
N ALA A 164 -20.87 -2.19 7.48
CA ALA A 164 -19.64 -2.93 7.64
C ALA A 164 -19.39 -3.06 9.14
N ASP A 165 -19.08 -4.27 9.62
CA ASP A 165 -18.49 -4.43 10.94
C ASP A 165 -17.20 -3.59 10.93
N THR A 166 -17.40 -2.31 11.18
CA THR A 166 -16.37 -1.29 11.37
C THR A 166 -15.95 -1.29 12.83
N GLU A 167 -15.85 -2.46 13.46
CA GLU A 167 -14.97 -2.49 14.62
C GLU A 167 -13.62 -2.04 14.10
N PRO A 168 -13.12 -0.89 14.59
CA PRO A 168 -11.77 -0.49 14.29
C PRO A 168 -10.92 -1.68 14.71
N LEU A 169 -10.30 -2.37 13.75
CA LEU A 169 -9.18 -3.22 14.10
C LEU A 169 -8.23 -2.29 14.82
N ASP A 170 -7.98 -2.58 16.09
CA ASP A 170 -6.83 -2.12 16.83
C ASP A 170 -5.64 -2.75 16.11
N LEU A 171 -5.38 -2.25 14.89
CA LEU A 171 -4.18 -2.60 14.16
C LEU A 171 -3.08 -1.92 14.93
N PRO A 172 -2.13 -2.67 15.47
CA PRO A 172 -0.89 -2.07 15.88
C PRO A 172 -0.47 -1.20 14.70
N SER A 173 -0.19 0.08 14.95
CA SER A 173 0.55 0.93 14.02
C SER A 173 1.61 0.05 13.37
N GLU A 174 1.99 0.29 12.12
CA GLU A 174 3.08 -0.46 11.44
C GLU A 174 4.32 -0.42 12.35
N GLU A 175 4.28 -1.16 13.44
CA GLU A 175 5.39 -1.38 14.33
C GLU A 175 6.34 -2.24 13.53
N HIS A 176 7.41 -1.63 13.11
CA HIS A 176 8.59 -2.29 12.58
C HIS A 176 8.97 -3.34 13.60
N GLY A 177 8.59 -4.59 13.32
CA GLY A 177 8.52 -5.68 14.28
C GLY A 177 9.78 -5.85 15.11
N GLY A 178 9.88 -5.13 16.19
CA GLY A 178 10.88 -5.26 17.24
C GLY A 178 12.35 -5.14 16.83
N GLU A 179 12.67 -4.97 15.54
CA GLU A 179 14.04 -4.81 15.06
C GLU A 179 14.37 -3.33 14.85
N ARG A 180 15.57 -2.94 15.27
CA ARG A 180 16.06 -1.57 15.08
C ARG A 180 16.17 -1.28 13.58
N PRO A 181 15.60 -0.18 13.07
CA PRO A 181 15.64 0.13 11.64
C PRO A 181 17.09 0.35 11.18
N THR A 182 17.41 -0.16 9.98
CA THR A 182 18.72 -0.03 9.34
C THR A 182 18.99 1.42 8.95
N HIS A 183 17.95 2.10 8.44
CA HIS A 183 17.97 3.51 8.08
C HIS A 183 17.03 4.32 8.97
N ARG A 184 17.39 5.57 9.25
CA ARG A 184 16.66 6.41 10.18
C ARG A 184 15.29 6.85 9.68
N TYR A 185 15.14 7.13 8.38
CA TYR A 185 13.95 7.80 7.86
C TYR A 185 13.18 6.94 6.86
N CYS A 186 11.86 6.86 7.05
CA CYS A 186 10.93 6.48 6.01
C CYS A 186 10.58 7.72 5.18
N THR A 187 10.89 7.70 3.90
CA THR A 187 10.69 8.84 3.00
C THR A 187 9.73 8.47 1.89
N GLU A 188 8.61 9.17 1.82
CA GLU A 188 7.62 9.05 0.75
C GLU A 188 7.55 10.34 -0.04
N VAL A 189 7.55 10.24 -1.38
CA VAL A 189 7.46 11.39 -2.28
C VAL A 189 6.51 11.08 -3.42
N LEU A 190 5.55 11.99 -3.68
CA LEU A 190 4.72 11.98 -4.87
C LEU A 190 5.23 13.04 -5.85
N VAL A 191 5.63 12.60 -7.03
CA VAL A 191 6.10 13.48 -8.12
C VAL A 191 5.13 13.43 -9.30
N LYS A 192 4.83 14.59 -9.89
CA LYS A 192 4.07 14.74 -11.12
C LYS A 192 4.99 15.26 -12.23
N GLY A 193 5.04 14.53 -13.34
CA GLY A 193 5.95 14.85 -14.44
C GLY A 193 5.38 14.43 -15.79
N ARG A 194 6.24 14.32 -16.79
CA ARG A 194 5.91 13.76 -18.10
C ARG A 194 6.97 12.75 -18.50
N GLY A 195 6.54 11.56 -18.92
CA GLY A 195 7.46 10.51 -19.34
C GLY A 195 8.31 9.94 -18.19
N ILE A 196 7.78 9.90 -16.96
CA ILE A 196 8.47 9.31 -15.82
C ILE A 196 8.70 7.83 -16.10
N ASP A 197 9.96 7.43 -16.11
CA ASP A 197 10.36 6.03 -16.26
C ASP A 197 10.50 5.38 -14.88
N LEU A 198 9.55 4.51 -14.54
CA LEU A 198 9.57 3.76 -13.28
C LEU A 198 10.73 2.74 -13.23
N GLY A 199 11.21 2.26 -14.37
CA GLY A 199 12.36 1.36 -14.44
C GLY A 199 13.64 2.07 -13.97
N ILE A 200 13.86 3.31 -14.43
CA ILE A 200 14.96 4.15 -13.97
C ILE A 200 14.82 4.42 -12.48
N LEU A 201 13.67 4.86 -12.01
CA LEU A 201 13.43 5.12 -10.60
C LEU A 201 13.76 3.89 -9.74
N ARG A 202 13.25 2.71 -10.12
CA ARG A 202 13.51 1.46 -9.39
C ARG A 202 15.00 1.09 -9.37
N SER A 203 15.71 1.30 -10.48
CA SER A 203 17.13 0.98 -10.56
C SER A 203 18.01 1.88 -9.70
N GLU A 204 17.56 3.09 -9.38
CA GLU A 204 18.31 4.07 -8.58
C GLU A 204 18.01 3.96 -7.08
N LEU A 205 16.81 3.47 -6.69
CA LEU A 205 16.41 3.40 -5.27
C LEU A 205 17.41 2.68 -4.35
N PRO A 206 18.07 1.58 -4.77
CA PRO A 206 19.06 0.90 -3.92
C PRO A 206 20.25 1.78 -3.51
N ALA A 207 20.54 2.83 -4.27
CA ALA A 207 21.62 3.77 -3.93
C ALA A 207 21.24 4.73 -2.80
N PHE A 208 19.95 4.88 -2.49
CA PHE A 208 19.46 5.75 -1.41
C PHE A 208 19.20 5.00 -0.11
N GLY A 209 18.97 3.68 -0.16
CA GLY A 209 18.67 2.90 1.03
C GLY A 209 17.97 1.58 0.73
N ASP A 210 17.14 1.12 1.66
CA ASP A 210 16.39 -0.13 1.55
C ASP A 210 14.87 0.07 1.45
N SER A 211 14.12 -1.04 1.40
CA SER A 211 12.63 -1.07 1.37
C SER A 211 12.01 -0.25 0.23
N GLY A 212 12.75 -0.07 -0.87
CA GLY A 212 12.37 0.78 -1.98
C GLY A 212 11.14 0.28 -2.73
N ILE A 213 10.17 1.18 -2.97
CA ILE A 213 9.01 0.96 -3.84
C ILE A 213 8.85 2.16 -4.77
N ALA A 214 8.63 1.90 -6.06
CA ALA A 214 8.22 2.92 -7.02
C ALA A 214 6.93 2.48 -7.73
N ALA A 215 5.89 3.27 -7.56
CA ALA A 215 4.55 3.02 -8.06
C ALA A 215 4.03 4.21 -8.89
N GLY A 216 3.16 3.95 -9.87
CA GLY A 216 2.56 5.00 -10.70
C GLY A 216 2.68 4.71 -12.19
N GLY A 217 2.90 5.76 -12.95
CA GLY A 217 2.99 5.75 -14.42
C GLY A 217 3.75 6.97 -14.96
N PRO A 218 3.66 7.22 -16.29
CA PRO A 218 4.50 8.23 -16.95
C PRO A 218 4.17 9.67 -16.57
N GLU A 219 3.03 9.94 -15.94
CA GLU A 219 2.61 11.30 -15.55
C GLU A 219 2.74 11.56 -14.04
N LYS A 220 2.76 10.49 -13.24
CA LYS A 220 2.78 10.57 -11.79
C LYS A 220 3.45 9.34 -11.21
N ALA A 221 4.36 9.53 -10.28
CA ALA A 221 4.98 8.45 -9.53
C ALA A 221 5.01 8.76 -8.03
N ARG A 222 4.79 7.73 -7.21
CA ARG A 222 5.05 7.76 -5.78
C ARG A 222 6.21 6.83 -5.48
N VAL A 223 7.14 7.32 -4.68
CA VAL A 223 8.32 6.59 -4.24
C VAL A 223 8.28 6.49 -2.73
N HIS A 224 8.64 5.33 -2.21
CA HIS A 224 8.89 5.05 -0.80
C HIS A 224 10.30 4.44 -0.68
N VAL A 225 11.08 4.89 0.28
CA VAL A 225 12.41 4.35 0.57
C VAL A 225 12.79 4.63 2.02
N HIS A 226 13.46 3.69 2.68
CA HIS A 226 14.12 3.92 3.94
C HIS A 226 15.54 4.44 3.69
N THR A 227 15.87 5.60 4.24
CA THR A 227 17.13 6.30 3.95
C THR A 227 17.66 7.09 5.15
N ASP A 228 18.94 7.41 5.13
CA ASP A 228 19.54 8.34 6.09
C ASP A 228 19.60 9.79 5.54
N ASP A 229 19.38 9.98 4.23
CA ASP A 229 19.34 11.29 3.57
C ASP A 229 18.07 11.52 2.74
N PRO A 230 16.93 11.88 3.39
CA PRO A 230 15.69 12.21 2.70
C PRO A 230 15.84 13.34 1.68
N ALA A 231 16.74 14.30 1.96
CA ALA A 231 16.93 15.45 1.07
C ALA A 231 17.54 15.04 -0.27
N ALA A 232 18.45 14.05 -0.29
CA ALA A 232 19.00 13.49 -1.53
C ALA A 232 17.91 12.82 -2.37
N VAL A 233 17.02 12.03 -1.74
CA VAL A 233 15.89 11.38 -2.40
C VAL A 233 14.95 12.42 -3.03
N ILE A 234 14.51 13.42 -2.25
CA ILE A 234 13.60 14.47 -2.71
C ILE A 234 14.21 15.26 -3.87
N ARG A 235 15.49 15.63 -3.76
CA ARG A 235 16.23 16.36 -4.80
C ARG A 235 16.30 15.53 -6.09
N ARG A 236 16.64 14.25 -6.00
CA ARG A 236 16.67 13.38 -7.18
C ARG A 236 15.32 13.24 -7.85
N LEU A 237 14.25 13.07 -7.06
CA LEU A 237 12.89 12.93 -7.59
C LEU A 237 12.39 14.23 -8.25
N SER A 238 12.90 15.39 -7.84
CA SER A 238 12.59 16.68 -8.48
C SER A 238 13.08 16.76 -9.93
N ASP A 239 14.07 15.95 -10.33
CA ASP A 239 14.52 15.87 -11.73
C ASP A 239 13.50 15.21 -12.65
N PHE A 240 12.59 14.39 -12.11
CA PHE A 240 11.52 13.72 -12.87
C PHE A 240 10.24 14.57 -12.97
N GLY A 241 10.13 15.65 -12.21
CA GLY A 241 8.96 16.52 -12.24
C GLY A 241 8.75 17.34 -10.97
N THR A 242 7.53 17.82 -10.79
CA THR A 242 7.15 18.63 -9.61
C THR A 242 6.80 17.73 -8.44
N VAL A 243 7.47 17.90 -7.31
CA VAL A 243 7.10 17.24 -6.05
C VAL A 243 5.76 17.82 -5.57
N GLN A 244 4.76 16.96 -5.46
CA GLN A 244 3.39 17.31 -5.03
C GLN A 244 3.21 17.12 -3.54
N GLU A 245 3.75 16.00 -3.03
CA GLU A 245 3.67 15.62 -1.63
C GLU A 245 5.00 15.00 -1.20
N GLN A 246 5.36 15.24 0.04
CA GLN A 246 6.48 14.56 0.68
C GLN A 246 6.12 14.24 2.13
N LYS A 247 6.58 13.11 2.62
CA LYS A 247 6.46 12.68 4.01
C LYS A 247 7.77 12.07 4.44
N VAL A 248 8.24 12.43 5.62
CA VAL A 248 9.46 11.88 6.22
C VAL A 248 9.16 11.54 7.67
N ASP A 249 9.19 10.26 8.00
CA ASP A 249 9.00 9.76 9.37
C ASP A 249 10.36 9.33 9.94
N ASP A 250 10.60 9.61 11.21
CA ASP A 250 11.83 9.23 11.92
C ASP A 250 11.63 7.87 12.61
N MET A 251 11.81 6.78 11.84
CA MET A 251 11.61 5.41 12.31
C MET A 251 12.50 5.04 13.48
N LEU A 252 13.75 5.55 13.50
CA LEU A 252 14.65 5.30 14.61
C LEU A 252 14.10 5.92 15.90
N ARG A 253 13.52 7.10 15.79
CA ARG A 253 12.87 7.78 16.91
C ARG A 253 11.65 7.01 17.41
N GLU A 254 10.81 6.52 16.49
CA GLU A 254 9.66 5.70 16.83
C GLU A 254 10.10 4.42 17.57
N TYR A 255 11.11 3.73 17.03
CA TYR A 255 11.70 2.55 17.67
C TYR A 255 12.26 2.85 19.09
N GLU A 256 13.06 3.91 19.24
CA GLU A 256 13.66 4.29 20.53
C GLU A 256 12.61 4.59 21.60
N VAL A 257 11.50 5.21 21.22
CA VAL A 257 10.41 5.54 22.15
C VAL A 257 9.72 4.29 22.68
N VAL A 258 9.58 3.27 21.86
CA VAL A 258 8.90 2.02 22.23
C VAL A 258 9.86 1.06 22.94
N HIS A 259 11.08 0.88 22.41
CA HIS A 259 11.99 -0.19 22.80
C HIS A 259 13.21 0.28 23.61
N GLU A 260 13.62 1.55 23.45
CA GLU A 260 14.84 2.11 24.06
C GLU A 260 14.53 3.42 24.82
N ARG A 261 13.42 3.44 25.55
CA ARG A 261 13.00 4.62 26.29
C ARG A 261 14.00 4.98 27.40
N LYS A 262 14.54 6.20 27.34
CA LYS A 262 15.58 6.68 28.25
C LYS A 262 15.01 7.28 29.56
N TYR A 263 13.81 7.85 29.50
CA TYR A 263 13.21 8.58 30.60
C TYR A 263 11.81 8.07 30.94
N PRO A 264 11.43 8.02 32.22
CA PRO A 264 10.10 7.54 32.65
C PRO A 264 8.97 8.54 32.28
N ILE A 265 9.31 9.80 32.02
CA ILE A 265 8.37 10.87 31.66
C ILE A 265 8.59 11.24 30.20
N ALA A 266 7.51 11.26 29.40
CA ALA A 266 7.54 11.75 28.03
C ALA A 266 7.36 13.27 28.01
N LEU A 267 8.24 13.98 27.32
CA LEU A 267 8.06 15.39 26.97
C LEU A 267 7.38 15.45 25.60
N VAL A 268 6.31 16.23 25.51
CA VAL A 268 5.53 16.43 24.27
C VAL A 268 5.46 17.92 23.99
N THR A 269 5.69 18.30 22.75
CA THR A 269 5.53 19.68 22.26
C THR A 269 4.89 19.66 20.88
N ASP A 270 4.53 20.81 20.36
CA ASP A 270 4.08 20.97 18.97
C ASP A 270 5.25 21.36 18.03
N SER A 271 4.97 21.43 16.74
CA SER A 271 5.95 21.77 15.71
C SER A 271 6.35 23.26 15.67
N VAL A 272 5.76 24.12 16.52
CA VAL A 272 6.19 25.52 16.71
C VAL A 272 7.40 25.61 17.64
N CYS A 273 7.71 24.50 18.29
CA CYS A 273 8.86 24.38 19.18
C CYS A 273 10.19 24.63 18.45
N ASP A 274 10.93 25.61 18.93
CA ASP A 274 12.22 26.07 18.36
C ASP A 274 13.43 25.41 19.06
N LEU A 275 13.25 24.18 19.54
CA LEU A 275 14.32 23.42 20.21
C LEU A 275 15.33 22.90 19.19
N PRO A 276 16.64 23.04 19.47
CA PRO A 276 17.66 22.36 18.67
C PRO A 276 17.43 20.85 18.61
N ARG A 277 17.68 20.26 17.44
CA ARG A 277 17.45 18.83 17.22
C ARG A 277 18.19 17.96 18.23
N GLU A 278 19.40 18.35 18.64
CA GLU A 278 20.20 17.64 19.63
C GLU A 278 19.49 17.50 20.98
N LEU A 279 18.70 18.50 21.39
CA LEU A 279 17.90 18.42 22.61
C LEU A 279 16.67 17.55 22.42
N VAL A 280 16.00 17.65 21.24
CA VAL A 280 14.87 16.80 20.89
C VAL A 280 15.29 15.33 20.91
N ASP A 281 16.43 14.99 20.31
CA ASP A 281 16.95 13.62 20.27
C ASP A 281 17.47 13.16 21.66
N ARG A 282 18.19 14.03 22.38
CA ARG A 282 18.76 13.72 23.69
C ARG A 282 17.69 13.38 24.73
N TYR A 283 16.61 14.16 24.76
CA TYR A 283 15.53 14.02 25.75
C TYR A 283 14.33 13.24 25.21
N GLN A 284 14.43 12.67 24.02
CA GLN A 284 13.33 11.95 23.35
C GLN A 284 12.02 12.75 23.35
N ILE A 285 12.10 14.05 23.01
CA ILE A 285 10.92 14.95 22.99
C ILE A 285 10.01 14.59 21.81
N HIS A 286 8.75 14.36 22.07
CA HIS A 286 7.74 14.11 21.03
C HIS A 286 7.26 15.42 20.43
N VAL A 287 7.39 15.56 19.12
CA VAL A 287 6.90 16.73 18.39
C VAL A 287 5.63 16.36 17.63
N VAL A 288 4.51 16.94 18.03
CA VAL A 288 3.23 16.77 17.33
C VAL A 288 3.12 17.83 16.23
N PRO A 289 3.02 17.44 14.95
CA PRO A 289 2.94 18.40 13.86
C PRO A 289 1.61 19.15 13.88
N LEU A 290 1.68 20.49 13.76
CA LEU A 290 0.53 21.31 13.47
C LEU A 290 0.36 21.45 11.97
N SER A 291 -0.86 21.32 11.49
CA SER A 291 -1.22 21.53 10.09
C SER A 291 -2.04 22.80 9.95
N ILE A 292 -1.71 23.60 8.96
CA ILE A 292 -2.57 24.73 8.54
C ILE A 292 -3.54 24.16 7.50
N VAL A 293 -4.84 24.31 7.77
CA VAL A 293 -5.91 23.82 6.88
C VAL A 293 -6.49 25.01 6.12
#